data_3d53570a1d2af5d8678761889078f6bd
#
_entry.id   3d53570a1d2af5d8678761889078f6bd
#
_cell.length_a   1.000
_cell.length_b   1.000
_cell.length_c   1.000
_cell.angle_alpha   90.00
_cell.angle_beta   90.00
_cell.angle_gamma   90.00
#
_symmetry.space_group_name_H-M   'P 1'
#
loop_
_entity.id
_entity.type
_entity.pdbx_description
1 polymer ?
#
loop_
_entity_poly.entity_id
_entity_poly.type
_entity_poly.pdbx_seq_one_letter_code
_entity_poly.pdbx_strand_id
1 'polypeptide(L)'
;MSHFAFEQIGVIRSPYKEKFAVPRQPGLVKHGGGELHLLTPYNQPDAVRGLEAFSHLWVLFVFHQTMEGGWRPTVRPPRLGGNTRMGVFATRSTFRPNPIGMSLVELKGIRCHKDQVILQLGSLDLVDGTPVVDIKPYLPFAEALPDAQASYAQHAPAATVAVTFTAELASSLALLEKRYPHFAAFVQEVLSQDPRPAYRKEEEPGKTYAVWLHDVNVRWRVVDGGFEVFALEPR
;
A
#
# COMPACT_ATOMS: atom_id res chain seq x y z
N MET A 1 13.48 5.95 30.67
CA MET A 1 13.49 5.34 29.30
C MET A 1 14.07 6.36 28.33
N SER A 2 14.98 5.95 27.46
CA SER A 2 15.53 6.83 26.42
C SER A 2 14.53 7.00 25.30
N HIS A 3 14.40 8.23 24.79
CA HIS A 3 13.59 8.56 23.62
C HIS A 3 14.51 8.95 22.47
N PHE A 4 14.17 8.52 21.25
CA PHE A 4 14.86 8.87 20.02
C PHE A 4 13.88 9.62 19.13
N ALA A 5 14.30 10.75 18.57
CA ALA A 5 13.54 11.49 17.59
C ALA A 5 14.11 11.19 16.18
N PHE A 6 13.23 11.06 15.20
CA PHE A 6 13.59 10.89 13.80
C PHE A 6 13.00 12.02 12.98
N GLU A 7 13.76 12.50 12.01
CA GLU A 7 13.31 13.51 11.07
C GLU A 7 12.50 12.87 9.94
N GLN A 8 11.46 13.55 9.50
CA GLN A 8 10.73 13.17 8.31
C GLN A 8 11.53 13.60 7.07
N ILE A 9 12.08 12.64 6.32
CA ILE A 9 12.88 12.93 5.12
C ILE A 9 12.04 13.09 3.86
N GLY A 10 10.80 12.58 3.86
CA GLY A 10 9.94 12.60 2.67
C GLY A 10 8.51 12.23 2.94
N VAL A 11 7.69 12.33 1.91
CA VAL A 11 6.25 12.00 1.91
C VAL A 11 5.91 11.12 0.73
N ILE A 12 5.17 10.05 0.99
CA ILE A 12 4.61 9.20 -0.07
C ILE A 12 3.44 9.90 -0.75
N ARG A 13 3.43 9.85 -2.08
CA ARG A 13 2.28 10.14 -2.93
C ARG A 13 1.83 8.85 -3.59
N SER A 14 0.65 8.36 -3.23
CA SER A 14 0.12 7.09 -3.71
C SER A 14 -1.34 7.20 -4.16
N PRO A 15 -1.83 6.23 -4.93
CA PRO A 15 -3.24 6.17 -5.31
C PRO A 15 -4.16 5.84 -4.14
N TYR A 16 -3.63 5.32 -3.02
CA TYR A 16 -4.42 4.85 -1.88
C TYR A 16 -4.74 6.00 -0.93
N LYS A 17 -5.97 6.52 -0.95
CA LYS A 17 -6.39 7.62 -0.08
C LYS A 17 -6.90 7.16 1.27
N GLU A 18 -7.21 5.87 1.39
CA GLU A 18 -7.80 5.27 2.58
C GLU A 18 -7.07 3.98 2.97
N LYS A 19 -6.90 3.75 4.27
CA LYS A 19 -6.16 2.60 4.82
C LYS A 19 -6.69 1.22 4.38
N PHE A 20 -8.00 1.12 4.09
CA PHE A 20 -8.61 -0.16 3.70
C PHE A 20 -8.29 -0.56 2.25
N ALA A 21 -7.98 0.41 1.39
CA ALA A 21 -7.57 0.16 0.00
C ALA A 21 -6.11 -0.25 -0.13
N VAL A 22 -5.30 -0.01 0.90
CA VAL A 22 -3.86 -0.27 0.86
C VAL A 22 -3.60 -1.78 0.83
N PRO A 23 -2.82 -2.28 -0.14
CA PRO A 23 -2.40 -3.69 -0.15
C PRO A 23 -1.66 -4.05 1.13
N ARG A 24 -1.77 -5.30 1.57
CA ARG A 24 -1.12 -5.74 2.81
C ARG A 24 0.40 -5.83 2.73
N GLN A 25 0.94 -5.94 1.53
CA GLN A 25 2.38 -5.95 1.22
C GLN A 25 2.60 -5.40 -0.19
N PRO A 26 3.79 -4.86 -0.50
CA PRO A 26 4.18 -4.50 -1.86
C PRO A 26 4.09 -5.69 -2.81
N GLY A 27 3.84 -5.45 -4.08
CA GLY A 27 3.76 -6.48 -5.12
C GLY A 27 2.41 -7.19 -5.27
N LEU A 28 1.47 -7.02 -4.32
CA LEU A 28 0.13 -7.61 -4.41
C LEU A 28 -0.79 -6.87 -5.40
N VAL A 29 -0.55 -5.59 -5.63
CA VAL A 29 -1.23 -4.74 -6.60
C VAL A 29 -0.19 -4.16 -7.54
N LYS A 30 -0.02 -4.76 -8.71
CA LYS A 30 1.08 -4.43 -9.64
C LYS A 30 1.01 -3.01 -10.19
N HIS A 31 -0.21 -2.51 -10.44
CA HIS A 31 -0.45 -1.17 -10.99
C HIS A 31 -0.60 -0.08 -9.92
N GLY A 32 -0.37 -0.42 -8.65
CA GLY A 32 -0.47 0.49 -7.50
C GLY A 32 0.86 1.19 -7.17
N GLY A 33 1.53 1.76 -8.15
CA GLY A 33 2.76 2.53 -7.96
C GLY A 33 2.51 3.92 -7.36
N GLY A 34 3.59 4.62 -7.00
CA GLY A 34 3.53 5.98 -6.47
C GLY A 34 4.89 6.66 -6.45
N GLU A 35 5.01 7.68 -5.65
CA GLU A 35 6.21 8.50 -5.56
C GLU A 35 6.60 8.78 -4.11
N LEU A 36 7.91 8.87 -3.85
CA LEU A 36 8.46 9.46 -2.64
C LEU A 36 9.00 10.85 -2.98
N HIS A 37 8.41 11.87 -2.40
CA HIS A 37 8.86 13.24 -2.51
C HIS A 37 9.76 13.56 -1.32
N LEU A 38 11.05 13.79 -1.54
CA LEU A 38 11.97 14.20 -0.49
C LEU A 38 11.70 15.66 -0.07
N LEU A 39 11.87 15.94 1.21
CA LEU A 39 11.63 17.24 1.82
C LEU A 39 12.96 17.96 2.10
N THR A 40 12.92 19.30 2.14
CA THR A 40 14.04 20.12 2.58
C THR A 40 14.39 19.82 4.05
N PRO A 41 15.66 19.64 4.42
CA PRO A 41 16.87 19.82 3.60
C PRO A 41 17.36 18.54 2.88
N TYR A 42 16.61 17.44 2.91
CA TYR A 42 17.01 16.11 2.41
C TYR A 42 16.83 15.93 0.90
N ASN A 43 16.17 16.87 0.21
CA ASN A 43 15.92 16.90 -1.22
C ASN A 43 17.15 17.33 -2.05
N GLN A 44 18.34 16.89 -1.65
CA GLN A 44 19.58 17.16 -2.34
C GLN A 44 19.84 16.09 -3.41
N PRO A 45 20.15 16.45 -4.67
CA PRO A 45 20.50 15.46 -5.70
C PRO A 45 21.67 14.54 -5.30
N ASP A 46 22.60 15.06 -4.53
CA ASP A 46 23.75 14.29 -4.06
C ASP A 46 23.36 13.18 -3.07
N ALA A 47 22.25 13.34 -2.34
CA ALA A 47 21.75 12.33 -1.39
C ALA A 47 21.22 11.07 -2.10
N VAL A 48 20.87 11.17 -3.37
CA VAL A 48 20.37 10.05 -4.19
C VAL A 48 21.36 9.61 -5.28
N ARG A 49 22.57 10.18 -5.30
CA ARG A 49 23.62 9.84 -6.28
C ARG A 49 23.98 8.36 -6.18
N GLY A 50 23.88 7.63 -7.29
CA GLY A 50 24.16 6.20 -7.39
C GLY A 50 22.97 5.31 -7.00
N LEU A 51 21.87 5.87 -6.49
CA LEU A 51 20.68 5.10 -6.13
C LEU A 51 19.99 4.49 -7.35
N GLU A 52 20.14 5.10 -8.52
CA GLU A 52 19.63 4.62 -9.81
C GLU A 52 20.18 3.27 -10.25
N ALA A 53 21.30 2.83 -9.67
CA ALA A 53 21.88 1.51 -9.91
C ALA A 53 21.17 0.38 -9.14
N PHE A 54 20.28 0.72 -8.20
CA PHE A 54 19.53 -0.25 -7.41
C PHE A 54 18.10 -0.40 -7.94
N SER A 55 17.64 -1.63 -8.08
CA SER A 55 16.28 -1.92 -8.53
C SER A 55 15.24 -1.82 -7.44
N HIS A 56 15.63 -2.00 -6.18
CA HIS A 56 14.72 -2.02 -5.03
C HIS A 56 15.28 -1.28 -3.83
N LEU A 57 14.36 -0.72 -3.05
CA LEU A 57 14.66 0.04 -1.84
C LEU A 57 13.80 -0.46 -0.67
N TRP A 58 14.38 -0.49 0.52
CA TRP A 58 13.65 -0.45 1.76
C TRP A 58 13.19 0.99 2.02
N VAL A 59 11.89 1.18 2.20
CA VAL A 59 11.30 2.43 2.69
C VAL A 59 10.89 2.22 4.13
N LEU A 60 11.48 3.00 5.05
CA LEU A 60 11.13 3.03 6.47
C LEU A 60 10.21 4.23 6.71
N PHE A 61 9.05 3.99 7.31
CA PHE A 61 7.99 4.99 7.42
C PHE A 61 7.24 4.90 8.75
N VAL A 62 6.44 5.91 9.05
CA VAL A 62 5.62 5.95 10.26
C VAL A 62 4.17 5.57 9.93
N PHE A 63 3.59 4.68 10.73
CA PHE A 63 2.15 4.36 10.69
C PHE A 63 1.32 5.50 11.28
N HIS A 64 1.38 6.69 10.66
CA HIS A 64 0.83 7.94 11.19
C HIS A 64 -0.68 7.88 11.47
N GLN A 65 -1.47 7.14 10.68
CA GLN A 65 -2.93 7.07 10.83
C GLN A 65 -3.41 6.18 12.01
N THR A 66 -2.51 5.47 12.67
CA THR A 66 -2.87 4.55 13.77
C THR A 66 -2.19 4.88 15.10
N MET A 67 -1.38 5.94 15.14
CA MET A 67 -0.60 6.32 16.33
C MET A 67 -1.47 6.60 17.55
N GLU A 68 -2.62 7.26 17.37
CA GLU A 68 -3.56 7.57 18.46
C GLU A 68 -4.11 6.33 19.17
N GLY A 69 -4.16 5.20 18.45
CA GLY A 69 -4.61 3.93 19.01
C GLY A 69 -3.64 3.28 20.00
N GLY A 70 -2.45 3.84 20.14
CA GLY A 70 -1.38 3.36 21.00
C GLY A 70 -0.89 1.95 20.65
N TRP A 71 0.07 1.45 21.42
CA TRP A 71 0.58 0.10 21.23
C TRP A 71 -0.27 -0.94 21.95
N ARG A 72 -0.22 -2.19 21.47
CA ARG A 72 -0.93 -3.33 22.07
C ARG A 72 0.02 -4.52 22.13
N PRO A 73 0.11 -5.25 23.26
CA PRO A 73 1.00 -6.42 23.38
C PRO A 73 0.58 -7.56 22.45
N THR A 74 -0.72 -7.67 22.16
CA THR A 74 -1.28 -8.66 21.23
C THR A 74 -2.23 -8.02 20.23
N VAL A 75 -2.26 -8.59 19.01
CA VAL A 75 -3.15 -8.21 17.94
C VAL A 75 -3.83 -9.43 17.33
N ARG A 76 -4.83 -9.22 16.48
CA ARG A 76 -5.54 -10.30 15.76
C ARG A 76 -5.28 -10.15 14.26
N PRO A 77 -4.31 -10.91 13.69
CA PRO A 77 -4.03 -10.84 12.27
C PRO A 77 -5.24 -11.28 11.44
N PRO A 78 -5.68 -10.49 10.45
CA PRO A 78 -6.80 -10.88 9.58
C PRO A 78 -6.58 -12.20 8.84
N ARG A 79 -5.33 -12.55 8.54
CA ARG A 79 -4.96 -13.83 7.90
C ARG A 79 -5.25 -15.06 8.75
N LEU A 80 -5.41 -14.89 10.06
CA LEU A 80 -5.79 -15.95 11.01
C LEU A 80 -7.28 -15.87 11.37
N GLY A 81 -8.12 -15.39 10.46
CA GLY A 81 -9.56 -15.28 10.65
C GLY A 81 -9.99 -14.18 11.63
N GLY A 82 -9.04 -13.35 12.11
CA GLY A 82 -9.33 -12.24 13.04
C GLY A 82 -9.66 -12.66 14.49
N ASN A 83 -9.66 -13.96 14.81
CA ASN A 83 -9.97 -14.48 16.15
C ASN A 83 -8.72 -14.87 16.94
N THR A 84 -7.68 -15.38 16.28
CA THR A 84 -6.43 -15.79 16.91
C THR A 84 -5.62 -14.58 17.33
N ARG A 85 -5.18 -14.55 18.60
CA ARG A 85 -4.28 -13.52 19.13
C ARG A 85 -2.82 -13.90 18.89
N MET A 86 -2.04 -12.94 18.42
CA MET A 86 -0.60 -13.05 18.23
C MET A 86 0.12 -11.92 18.96
N GLY A 87 1.33 -12.17 19.47
CA GLY A 87 2.19 -11.10 19.97
C GLY A 87 2.47 -10.07 18.86
N VAL A 88 2.47 -8.79 19.19
CA VAL A 88 2.63 -7.71 18.20
C VAL A 88 3.94 -7.85 17.41
N PHE A 89 5.02 -8.33 18.06
CA PHE A 89 6.32 -8.55 17.41
C PHE A 89 6.36 -9.77 16.48
N ALA A 90 5.41 -10.70 16.62
CA ALA A 90 5.21 -11.79 15.68
C ALA A 90 4.33 -11.40 14.48
N THR A 91 4.09 -10.12 14.29
CA THR A 91 3.25 -9.56 13.21
C THR A 91 3.87 -8.30 12.63
N ARG A 92 3.33 -7.82 11.49
CA ARG A 92 3.62 -6.49 10.92
C ARG A 92 2.50 -5.48 11.23
N SER A 93 1.83 -5.63 12.38
CA SER A 93 0.78 -4.72 12.82
C SER A 93 1.29 -3.31 13.07
N THR A 94 0.43 -2.32 12.82
CA THR A 94 0.68 -0.90 13.06
C THR A 94 0.68 -0.51 14.54
N PHE A 95 0.08 -1.34 15.43
CA PHE A 95 -0.04 -1.08 16.88
C PHE A 95 1.22 -1.47 17.65
N ARG A 96 2.37 -0.98 17.19
CA ARG A 96 3.70 -1.26 17.75
C ARG A 96 4.12 -0.18 18.75
N PRO A 97 5.03 -0.49 19.70
CA PRO A 97 5.59 0.54 20.60
C PRO A 97 6.22 1.71 19.84
N ASN A 98 6.99 1.39 18.79
CA ASN A 98 7.47 2.34 17.81
C ASN A 98 6.74 2.06 16.49
N PRO A 99 5.81 2.91 16.04
CA PRO A 99 4.96 2.65 14.89
C PRO A 99 5.71 2.82 13.56
N ILE A 100 6.87 2.15 13.44
CA ILE A 100 7.70 2.15 12.24
C ILE A 100 7.33 0.97 11.38
N GLY A 101 7.03 1.25 10.11
CA GLY A 101 6.86 0.26 9.06
C GLY A 101 8.08 0.18 8.15
N MET A 102 8.17 -0.90 7.40
CA MET A 102 9.17 -1.10 6.36
C MET A 102 8.56 -1.82 5.18
N SER A 103 8.84 -1.34 3.97
CA SER A 103 8.34 -1.91 2.72
C SER A 103 9.45 -1.98 1.70
N LEU A 104 9.61 -3.16 1.09
CA LEU A 104 10.53 -3.36 -0.02
C LEU A 104 9.80 -2.98 -1.32
N VAL A 105 10.26 -1.91 -1.97
CA VAL A 105 9.61 -1.35 -3.15
C VAL A 105 10.57 -1.30 -4.33
N GLU A 106 10.05 -1.44 -5.54
CA GLU A 106 10.83 -1.27 -6.76
C GLU A 106 11.10 0.22 -7.01
N LEU A 107 12.34 0.57 -7.35
CA LEU A 107 12.71 1.88 -7.82
C LEU A 107 12.57 1.93 -9.35
N LYS A 108 11.60 2.68 -9.84
CA LYS A 108 11.34 2.87 -11.28
C LYS A 108 12.17 3.98 -11.90
N GLY A 109 12.59 4.96 -11.11
CA GLY A 109 13.38 6.10 -11.57
C GLY A 109 13.50 7.20 -10.53
N ILE A 110 14.35 8.15 -10.81
CA ILE A 110 14.58 9.32 -9.97
C ILE A 110 14.45 10.58 -10.85
N ARG A 111 13.68 11.54 -10.37
CA ARG A 111 13.55 12.85 -11.01
C ARG A 111 14.12 13.91 -10.09
N CYS A 112 15.12 14.63 -10.58
CA CYS A 112 15.69 15.79 -9.91
C CYS A 112 15.39 17.02 -10.75
N HIS A 113 14.66 17.97 -10.21
CA HIS A 113 14.35 19.23 -10.85
C HIS A 113 14.35 20.35 -9.82
N LYS A 114 15.27 21.32 -9.96
CA LYS A 114 15.49 22.40 -8.99
C LYS A 114 15.65 21.84 -7.58
N ASP A 115 14.77 22.26 -6.65
CA ASP A 115 14.78 21.85 -5.24
C ASP A 115 13.85 20.65 -4.97
N GLN A 116 13.56 19.85 -5.99
CA GLN A 116 12.72 18.66 -5.87
C GLN A 116 13.51 17.41 -6.25
N VAL A 117 13.49 16.43 -5.35
CA VAL A 117 13.96 15.06 -5.63
C VAL A 117 12.80 14.13 -5.39
N ILE A 118 12.42 13.41 -6.44
CA ILE A 118 11.26 12.52 -6.44
C ILE A 118 11.72 11.13 -6.91
N LEU A 119 11.50 10.13 -6.07
CA LEU A 119 11.71 8.73 -6.42
C LEU A 119 10.40 8.15 -6.92
N GLN A 120 10.39 7.62 -8.13
CA GLN A 120 9.27 6.90 -8.72
C GLN A 120 9.32 5.43 -8.25
N LEU A 121 8.28 4.99 -7.61
CA LEU A 121 8.21 3.68 -6.95
C LEU A 121 7.20 2.77 -7.64
N GLY A 122 7.52 1.50 -7.71
CA GLY A 122 6.62 0.47 -8.19
C GLY A 122 5.47 0.19 -7.22
N SER A 123 4.96 -1.02 -7.23
CA SER A 123 3.85 -1.42 -6.34
C SER A 123 4.09 -1.04 -4.89
N LEU A 124 3.20 -0.22 -4.33
CA LEU A 124 3.24 0.28 -2.97
C LEU A 124 2.19 -0.38 -2.08
N ASP A 125 2.49 -0.43 -0.78
CA ASP A 125 1.55 -0.76 0.29
C ASP A 125 1.44 0.39 1.31
N LEU A 126 1.50 1.63 0.83
CA LEU A 126 1.56 2.85 1.65
C LEU A 126 0.41 3.79 1.28
N VAL A 127 -0.31 4.25 2.29
CA VAL A 127 -1.35 5.27 2.11
C VAL A 127 -0.73 6.61 1.69
N ASP A 128 -1.48 7.40 0.93
CA ASP A 128 -1.06 8.74 0.54
C ASP A 128 -0.77 9.62 1.76
N GLY A 129 0.29 10.43 1.69
CA GLY A 129 0.73 11.27 2.79
C GLY A 129 1.57 10.55 3.86
N THR A 130 1.93 9.27 3.68
CA THR A 130 2.75 8.54 4.66
C THR A 130 4.11 9.22 4.84
N PRO A 131 4.50 9.58 6.09
CA PRO A 131 5.81 10.13 6.39
C PRO A 131 6.89 9.05 6.28
N VAL A 132 7.96 9.35 5.55
CA VAL A 132 9.15 8.50 5.41
C VAL A 132 10.26 9.04 6.29
N VAL A 133 10.94 8.15 7.03
CA VAL A 133 12.04 8.48 7.95
C VAL A 133 13.39 8.01 7.45
N ASP A 134 13.44 7.03 6.56
CA ASP A 134 14.69 6.56 5.93
C ASP A 134 14.41 5.75 4.67
N ILE A 135 15.42 5.65 3.80
CA ILE A 135 15.46 4.71 2.67
C ILE A 135 16.81 4.03 2.62
N LYS A 136 16.82 2.76 2.24
CA LYS A 136 18.06 1.98 2.07
C LYS A 136 17.99 1.12 0.81
N PRO A 137 19.09 0.94 0.08
CA PRO A 137 19.11 -0.01 -1.02
C PRO A 137 18.90 -1.43 -0.52
N TYR A 138 18.20 -2.25 -1.31
CA TYR A 138 18.05 -3.67 -1.05
C TYR A 138 19.31 -4.42 -1.48
N LEU A 139 19.85 -5.29 -0.61
CA LEU A 139 21.04 -6.07 -0.83
C LEU A 139 20.73 -7.57 -0.90
N PRO A 140 20.54 -8.16 -2.11
CA PRO A 140 20.10 -9.54 -2.24
C PRO A 140 20.99 -10.55 -1.52
N PHE A 141 22.29 -10.37 -1.51
CA PHE A 141 23.23 -11.31 -0.88
C PHE A 141 23.08 -11.38 0.65
N ALA A 142 22.57 -10.31 1.27
CA ALA A 142 22.41 -10.20 2.73
C ALA A 142 20.96 -10.46 3.18
N GLU A 143 19.98 -10.21 2.33
CA GLU A 143 18.58 -10.10 2.74
C GLU A 143 17.68 -11.19 2.11
N ALA A 144 18.09 -11.80 0.98
CA ALA A 144 17.31 -12.86 0.34
C ALA A 144 17.57 -14.21 1.05
N LEU A 145 16.57 -14.69 1.77
CA LEU A 145 16.59 -15.97 2.48
C LEU A 145 15.44 -16.86 1.95
N PRO A 146 15.64 -17.58 0.82
CA PRO A 146 14.58 -18.35 0.17
C PRO A 146 13.94 -19.42 1.08
N ASP A 147 14.73 -20.02 1.98
CA ASP A 147 14.29 -21.09 2.88
C ASP A 147 13.80 -20.58 4.24
N ALA A 148 13.64 -19.26 4.41
CA ALA A 148 13.18 -18.69 5.65
C ALA A 148 11.76 -19.15 6.00
N GLN A 149 11.55 -19.55 7.25
CA GLN A 149 10.22 -19.91 7.76
C GLN A 149 9.46 -18.66 8.20
N ALA A 150 8.25 -18.48 7.69
CA ALA A 150 7.41 -17.31 7.92
C ALA A 150 6.05 -17.65 8.58
N SER A 151 5.92 -18.81 9.24
CA SER A 151 4.71 -19.23 9.93
C SER A 151 3.45 -19.05 9.06
N TYR A 152 2.42 -18.36 9.57
CA TYR A 152 1.17 -18.08 8.84
C TYR A 152 1.35 -17.19 7.60
N ALA A 153 2.50 -16.59 7.41
CA ALA A 153 2.82 -15.68 6.31
C ALA A 153 3.73 -16.31 5.23
N GLN A 154 3.87 -17.65 5.21
CA GLN A 154 4.75 -18.37 4.28
C GLN A 154 4.39 -18.13 2.81
N HIS A 155 3.12 -18.01 2.51
CA HIS A 155 2.64 -17.79 1.14
C HIS A 155 1.93 -16.44 1.02
N ALA A 156 1.98 -15.82 -0.16
CA ALA A 156 1.20 -14.62 -0.45
C ALA A 156 -0.31 -14.92 -0.32
N PRO A 157 -1.12 -13.94 0.11
CA PRO A 157 -2.57 -14.10 0.07
C PRO A 157 -3.02 -14.25 -1.39
N ALA A 158 -3.91 -15.20 -1.65
CA ALA A 158 -4.51 -15.31 -2.97
C ALA A 158 -5.46 -14.12 -3.22
N ALA A 159 -5.42 -13.56 -4.42
CA ALA A 159 -6.45 -12.67 -4.93
C ALA A 159 -7.64 -13.54 -5.36
N THR A 160 -8.66 -13.66 -4.52
CA THR A 160 -9.69 -14.68 -4.67
C THR A 160 -11.03 -14.14 -5.18
N VAL A 161 -11.19 -12.81 -5.18
CA VAL A 161 -12.47 -12.19 -5.54
C VAL A 161 -12.44 -11.78 -7.01
N ALA A 162 -13.37 -12.31 -7.81
CA ALA A 162 -13.59 -11.83 -9.17
C ALA A 162 -14.14 -10.40 -9.15
N VAL A 163 -13.64 -9.53 -10.04
CA VAL A 163 -14.07 -8.13 -10.12
C VAL A 163 -14.46 -7.79 -11.53
N THR A 164 -15.69 -7.35 -11.71
CA THR A 164 -16.25 -6.90 -12.98
C THR A 164 -16.66 -5.44 -12.93
N PHE A 165 -16.88 -4.85 -14.09
CA PHE A 165 -17.43 -3.49 -14.24
C PHE A 165 -18.74 -3.58 -15.00
N THR A 166 -19.71 -2.74 -14.62
CA THR A 166 -20.96 -2.65 -15.41
C THR A 166 -20.67 -2.03 -16.78
N ALA A 167 -21.47 -2.40 -17.79
CA ALA A 167 -21.26 -1.96 -19.17
C ALA A 167 -21.35 -0.42 -19.32
N GLU A 168 -22.14 0.23 -18.49
CA GLU A 168 -22.35 1.68 -18.47
C GLU A 168 -21.06 2.45 -18.15
N LEU A 169 -20.09 1.81 -17.50
CA LEU A 169 -18.81 2.44 -17.12
C LEU A 169 -17.78 2.50 -18.25
N ALA A 170 -18.06 1.90 -19.42
CA ALA A 170 -17.09 1.80 -20.52
C ALA A 170 -16.50 3.17 -20.94
N SER A 171 -17.35 4.20 -21.07
CA SER A 171 -16.89 5.55 -21.43
C SER A 171 -16.07 6.21 -20.33
N SER A 172 -16.48 6.08 -19.07
CA SER A 172 -15.74 6.61 -17.90
C SER A 172 -14.40 5.93 -17.73
N LEU A 173 -14.33 4.60 -17.90
CA LEU A 173 -13.09 3.85 -17.87
C LEU A 173 -12.13 4.31 -18.98
N ALA A 174 -12.61 4.50 -20.20
CA ALA A 174 -11.77 4.97 -21.30
C ALA A 174 -11.17 6.37 -21.05
N LEU A 175 -11.87 7.25 -20.34
CA LEU A 175 -11.35 8.55 -19.92
C LEU A 175 -10.33 8.41 -18.79
N LEU A 176 -10.62 7.57 -17.80
CA LEU A 176 -9.73 7.34 -16.65
C LEU A 176 -8.44 6.62 -17.07
N GLU A 177 -8.49 5.69 -18.02
CA GLU A 177 -7.30 5.04 -18.60
C GLU A 177 -6.33 6.04 -19.25
N LYS A 178 -6.84 7.13 -19.88
CA LYS A 178 -5.99 8.19 -20.43
C LYS A 178 -5.27 8.99 -19.34
N ARG A 179 -5.92 9.16 -18.17
CA ARG A 179 -5.38 9.93 -17.05
C ARG A 179 -4.52 9.06 -16.12
N TYR A 180 -4.94 7.84 -15.89
CA TYR A 180 -4.30 6.85 -15.04
C TYR A 180 -4.12 5.55 -15.84
N PRO A 181 -2.98 5.34 -16.49
CA PRO A 181 -2.73 4.12 -17.25
C PRO A 181 -2.96 2.86 -16.41
N HIS A 182 -3.66 1.88 -16.97
CA HIS A 182 -4.05 0.64 -16.32
C HIS A 182 -5.04 0.81 -15.15
N PHE A 183 -5.87 1.85 -15.15
CA PHE A 183 -6.82 2.14 -14.06
C PHE A 183 -7.78 0.98 -13.80
N ALA A 184 -8.36 0.38 -14.84
CA ALA A 184 -9.27 -0.76 -14.67
C ALA A 184 -8.55 -1.96 -14.01
N ALA A 185 -7.36 -2.31 -14.48
CA ALA A 185 -6.55 -3.38 -13.92
C ALA A 185 -6.16 -3.07 -12.46
N PHE A 186 -5.79 -1.83 -12.17
CA PHE A 186 -5.48 -1.37 -10.82
C PHE A 186 -6.68 -1.54 -9.86
N VAL A 187 -7.88 -1.10 -10.26
CA VAL A 187 -9.10 -1.28 -9.46
C VAL A 187 -9.41 -2.75 -9.24
N GLN A 188 -9.30 -3.59 -10.29
CA GLN A 188 -9.50 -5.03 -10.16
C GLN A 188 -8.51 -5.66 -9.18
N GLU A 189 -7.23 -5.32 -9.26
CA GLU A 189 -6.20 -5.83 -8.36
C GLU A 189 -6.46 -5.43 -6.91
N VAL A 190 -6.84 -4.18 -6.65
CA VAL A 190 -7.18 -3.71 -5.29
C VAL A 190 -8.39 -4.45 -4.73
N LEU A 191 -9.47 -4.52 -5.48
CA LEU A 191 -10.70 -5.12 -5.00
C LEU A 191 -10.60 -6.65 -4.88
N SER A 192 -9.80 -7.31 -5.72
CA SER A 192 -9.57 -8.76 -5.64
C SER A 192 -8.88 -9.20 -4.35
N GLN A 193 -8.19 -8.28 -3.64
CA GLN A 193 -7.62 -8.51 -2.32
C GLN A 193 -8.67 -8.48 -1.18
N ASP A 194 -9.93 -8.23 -1.50
CA ASP A 194 -11.04 -8.05 -0.56
C ASP A 194 -10.74 -7.01 0.53
N PRO A 195 -10.86 -5.72 0.23
CA PRO A 195 -10.55 -4.63 1.16
C PRO A 195 -11.55 -4.51 2.33
N ARG A 196 -12.62 -5.32 2.33
CA ARG A 196 -13.63 -5.29 3.39
C ARG A 196 -13.03 -5.71 4.74
N PRO A 197 -13.51 -5.16 5.85
CA PRO A 197 -13.20 -5.68 7.18
C PRO A 197 -13.55 -7.17 7.30
N ALA A 198 -12.75 -7.95 8.04
CA ALA A 198 -12.92 -9.40 8.14
C ALA A 198 -14.33 -9.83 8.60
N TYR A 199 -14.95 -9.04 9.51
CA TYR A 199 -16.32 -9.31 10.01
C TYR A 199 -17.43 -9.02 8.99
N ARG A 200 -17.10 -8.45 7.82
CA ARG A 200 -18.04 -8.17 6.73
C ARG A 200 -17.89 -9.09 5.53
N LYS A 201 -17.00 -10.09 5.60
CA LYS A 201 -16.75 -10.98 4.47
C LYS A 201 -17.91 -11.93 4.16
N GLU A 202 -18.76 -12.21 5.13
CA GLU A 202 -19.94 -13.07 5.01
C GLU A 202 -21.24 -12.28 4.67
N GLU A 203 -21.12 -11.01 4.27
CA GLU A 203 -22.28 -10.19 3.92
C GLU A 203 -22.95 -10.65 2.60
N GLU A 204 -24.27 -10.60 2.59
CA GLU A 204 -25.12 -11.02 1.49
C GLU A 204 -24.93 -10.20 0.20
N PRO A 205 -25.26 -10.76 -0.99
CA PRO A 205 -25.28 -10.03 -2.25
C PRO A 205 -26.12 -8.74 -2.17
N GLY A 206 -25.70 -7.72 -2.92
CA GLY A 206 -26.36 -6.40 -2.97
C GLY A 206 -25.77 -5.35 -2.04
N LYS A 207 -24.93 -5.73 -1.07
CA LYS A 207 -24.26 -4.75 -0.20
C LYS A 207 -23.28 -3.91 -1.01
N THR A 208 -23.31 -2.58 -0.80
CA THR A 208 -22.47 -1.61 -1.52
C THR A 208 -21.37 -1.07 -0.64
N TYR A 209 -20.24 -0.75 -1.29
CA TYR A 209 -19.03 -0.19 -0.70
C TYR A 209 -18.46 0.90 -1.60
N ALA A 210 -17.59 1.71 -1.06
CA ALA A 210 -16.84 2.71 -1.79
C ALA A 210 -15.41 2.84 -1.26
N VAL A 211 -14.49 3.27 -2.12
CA VAL A 211 -13.11 3.59 -1.76
C VAL A 211 -12.54 4.65 -2.69
N TRP A 212 -11.73 5.55 -2.14
CA TRP A 212 -11.00 6.54 -2.91
C TRP A 212 -9.68 5.97 -3.43
N LEU A 213 -9.58 5.84 -4.76
CA LEU A 213 -8.36 5.46 -5.48
C LEU A 213 -7.99 6.59 -6.43
N HIS A 214 -6.77 7.14 -6.30
CA HIS A 214 -6.41 8.44 -6.87
C HIS A 214 -7.40 9.53 -6.40
N ASP A 215 -8.06 10.21 -7.32
CA ASP A 215 -9.12 11.17 -7.07
C ASP A 215 -10.50 10.64 -7.53
N VAL A 216 -10.65 9.33 -7.60
CA VAL A 216 -11.88 8.66 -8.05
C VAL A 216 -12.48 7.87 -6.89
N ASN A 217 -13.76 8.15 -6.57
CA ASN A 217 -14.55 7.33 -5.68
C ASN A 217 -15.05 6.11 -6.45
N VAL A 218 -14.43 4.96 -6.21
CA VAL A 218 -14.80 3.67 -6.81
C VAL A 218 -15.87 3.02 -5.95
N ARG A 219 -17.08 2.83 -6.52
CA ARG A 219 -18.19 2.18 -5.82
C ARG A 219 -18.48 0.81 -6.41
N TRP A 220 -18.61 -0.18 -5.54
CA TRP A 220 -18.90 -1.55 -5.95
C TRP A 220 -19.94 -2.19 -5.05
N ARG A 221 -20.52 -3.28 -5.52
CA ARG A 221 -21.45 -4.12 -4.77
C ARG A 221 -20.98 -5.57 -4.76
N VAL A 222 -21.40 -6.27 -3.74
CA VAL A 222 -21.23 -7.73 -3.65
C VAL A 222 -22.22 -8.39 -4.60
N VAL A 223 -21.74 -9.29 -5.45
CA VAL A 223 -22.55 -10.12 -6.34
C VAL A 223 -22.18 -11.58 -6.14
N ASP A 224 -22.96 -12.49 -6.70
CA ASP A 224 -22.64 -13.91 -6.64
C ASP A 224 -21.28 -14.17 -7.29
N GLY A 225 -20.35 -14.68 -6.49
CA GLY A 225 -18.99 -15.01 -6.92
C GLY A 225 -18.00 -13.84 -6.99
N GLY A 226 -18.36 -12.61 -6.57
CA GLY A 226 -17.40 -11.51 -6.64
C GLY A 226 -17.89 -10.13 -6.31
N PHE A 227 -17.26 -9.15 -6.94
CA PHE A 227 -17.61 -7.74 -6.86
C PHE A 227 -17.91 -7.16 -8.23
N GLU A 228 -18.89 -6.27 -8.29
CA GLU A 228 -19.22 -5.52 -9.47
C GLU A 228 -19.08 -4.02 -9.21
N VAL A 229 -18.19 -3.36 -9.92
CA VAL A 229 -18.03 -1.90 -9.88
C VAL A 229 -19.13 -1.28 -10.73
N PHE A 230 -19.94 -0.41 -10.14
CA PHE A 230 -21.09 0.21 -10.78
C PHE A 230 -21.02 1.74 -10.88
N ALA A 231 -20.08 2.38 -10.18
CA ALA A 231 -19.86 3.83 -10.31
C ALA A 231 -18.40 4.20 -10.13
N LEU A 232 -17.96 5.18 -10.92
CA LEU A 232 -16.65 5.83 -10.89
C LEU A 232 -16.90 7.34 -10.87
N GLU A 233 -16.66 7.97 -9.73
CA GLU A 233 -17.02 9.38 -9.46
C GLU A 233 -15.73 10.19 -9.23
N PRO A 234 -15.14 10.83 -10.27
CA PRO A 234 -14.00 11.74 -10.10
C PRO A 234 -14.37 12.94 -9.21
N ARG A 235 -13.38 13.47 -8.47
CA ARG A 235 -13.50 14.76 -7.77
C ARG A 235 -13.49 15.93 -8.73
#